data_229b94b601c1fa53b7b8b1c14731a336
#
_entry.id   229b94b601c1fa53b7b8b1c14731a336
#
_cell.length_a   1.000
_cell.length_b   1.000
_cell.length_c   1.000
_cell.angle_alpha   90.00
_cell.angle_beta   90.00
_cell.angle_gamma   90.00
#
_symmetry.space_group_name_H-M   'P 1'
#
loop_
_entity.id
_entity.type
_entity.pdbx_description
1 polymer ?
#
loop_
_entity_poly.entity_id
_entity_poly.type
_entity_poly.pdbx_seq_one_letter_code
_entity_poly.pdbx_strand_id
1 'polypeptide(L)'
;MKVDYMFYNDNIHSSEYGARRNAQVAAKVLAKSSETDLGSYLLPFSETFPVQEFTRQEGKPVLFVTGDSTIQNNDSDPDGMWGWGSVLDTVFDSDRITLVNAGKAGRSARTFLDEGRWEKVYNALRPGDFVVIQFGHNDFGEISTGRARADLPNTSDDTEIHFMPNHKYQVIRSYGWYLRKFIDEVREKGATPILVSCTPRNEWPEGKIERREFFIRLAEEVRSQTGVDFVDMLKISADYYDSIGREATAAYFKNDHTHSSKLGALRNARSFGEGLRQSRHPLSEYLK
;
A
#
# COMPACT_ATOMS: atom_id res chain seq x y z
N MET A 1 -10.78 -4.91 -18.29
CA MET A 1 -9.35 -4.74 -17.94
C MET A 1 -9.03 -3.28 -18.19
N LYS A 2 -8.83 -2.47 -17.13
CA LYS A 2 -8.41 -1.08 -17.29
C LYS A 2 -7.00 -1.07 -17.89
N VAL A 3 -6.80 -0.30 -18.92
CA VAL A 3 -5.55 -0.29 -19.72
C VAL A 3 -4.45 0.53 -19.01
N ASP A 4 -4.81 1.29 -18.00
CA ASP A 4 -3.97 2.33 -17.39
C ASP A 4 -2.67 1.80 -16.74
N TYR A 5 -2.64 0.56 -16.25
CA TYR A 5 -1.41 0.00 -15.69
C TYR A 5 -0.51 -0.69 -16.73
N MET A 6 -1.01 -0.88 -17.95
CA MET A 6 -0.22 -1.38 -19.08
C MET A 6 0.76 -0.33 -19.60
N PHE A 7 0.50 0.95 -19.28
CA PHE A 7 1.28 2.07 -19.76
C PHE A 7 1.89 2.84 -18.59
N TYR A 8 3.03 3.46 -18.85
CA TYR A 8 3.55 4.52 -18.00
C TYR A 8 2.59 5.72 -18.01
N ASN A 9 2.85 6.69 -17.16
CA ASN A 9 2.00 7.87 -16.94
C ASN A 9 1.70 8.75 -18.17
N ASP A 10 2.17 8.40 -19.35
CA ASP A 10 1.99 9.15 -20.61
C ASP A 10 1.01 8.49 -21.60
N ASN A 11 0.42 7.36 -21.24
CA ASN A 11 -0.49 6.57 -22.08
C ASN A 11 0.11 6.05 -23.39
N ILE A 12 1.42 6.17 -23.59
CA ILE A 12 2.13 5.75 -24.82
C ILE A 12 3.17 4.69 -24.49
N HIS A 13 4.01 4.96 -23.49
CA HIS A 13 5.09 4.05 -23.14
C HIS A 13 4.59 2.94 -22.21
N SER A 14 4.84 1.71 -22.59
CA SER A 14 4.47 0.55 -21.79
C SER A 14 5.20 0.57 -20.44
N SER A 15 4.49 0.25 -19.38
CA SER A 15 5.12 -0.17 -18.12
C SER A 15 5.94 -1.45 -18.33
N GLU A 16 6.77 -1.85 -17.40
CA GLU A 16 7.47 -3.16 -17.49
C GLU A 16 6.46 -4.30 -17.69
N TYR A 17 5.33 -4.26 -17.01
CA TYR A 17 4.25 -5.24 -17.22
C TYR A 17 3.69 -5.16 -18.63
N GLY A 18 3.33 -3.99 -19.12
CA GLY A 18 2.82 -3.79 -20.48
C GLY A 18 3.83 -4.27 -21.52
N ALA A 19 5.11 -3.95 -21.35
CA ALA A 19 6.17 -4.39 -22.24
C ALA A 19 6.31 -5.92 -22.26
N ARG A 20 6.29 -6.59 -21.09
CA ARG A 20 6.33 -8.05 -21.00
C ARG A 20 5.11 -8.70 -21.65
N ARG A 21 3.91 -8.12 -21.47
CA ARG A 21 2.68 -8.61 -22.13
C ARG A 21 2.76 -8.48 -23.64
N ASN A 22 3.23 -7.35 -24.15
CA ASN A 22 3.42 -7.14 -25.57
C ASN A 22 4.43 -8.13 -26.17
N ALA A 23 5.55 -8.37 -25.49
CA ALA A 23 6.54 -9.37 -25.88
C ALA A 23 5.96 -10.80 -25.92
N GLN A 24 5.13 -11.17 -24.93
CA GLN A 24 4.46 -12.48 -24.93
C GLN A 24 3.45 -12.64 -26.06
N VAL A 25 2.68 -11.58 -26.36
CA VAL A 25 1.75 -11.61 -27.51
C VAL A 25 2.51 -11.81 -28.80
N ALA A 26 3.60 -11.06 -29.01
CA ALA A 26 4.46 -11.21 -30.18
C ALA A 26 5.06 -12.63 -30.26
N ALA A 27 5.58 -13.15 -29.17
CA ALA A 27 6.13 -14.52 -29.13
C ALA A 27 5.06 -15.59 -29.47
N LYS A 28 3.83 -15.45 -28.96
CA LYS A 28 2.72 -16.37 -29.29
C LYS A 28 2.35 -16.36 -30.77
N VAL A 29 2.38 -15.17 -31.39
CA VAL A 29 2.12 -15.04 -32.83
C VAL A 29 3.23 -15.69 -33.62
N LEU A 30 4.49 -15.39 -33.28
CA LEU A 30 5.66 -15.99 -33.98
C LEU A 30 5.70 -17.51 -33.83
N ALA A 31 5.40 -18.05 -32.65
CA ALA A 31 5.36 -19.49 -32.40
C ALA A 31 4.32 -20.22 -33.28
N LYS A 32 3.29 -19.54 -33.74
CA LYS A 32 2.19 -20.09 -34.55
C LYS A 32 2.30 -19.73 -36.03
N SER A 33 3.22 -18.83 -36.39
CA SER A 33 3.35 -18.36 -37.76
C SER A 33 3.98 -19.44 -38.63
N SER A 34 3.38 -19.71 -39.80
CA SER A 34 3.93 -20.53 -40.86
C SER A 34 4.74 -19.71 -41.90
N GLU A 35 4.72 -18.39 -41.78
CA GLU A 35 5.36 -17.46 -42.71
C GLU A 35 6.83 -17.18 -42.37
N THR A 36 7.27 -17.60 -41.18
CA THR A 36 8.63 -17.39 -40.69
C THR A 36 9.05 -18.54 -39.76
N ASP A 37 10.33 -18.85 -39.74
CA ASP A 37 10.96 -19.82 -38.83
C ASP A 37 11.37 -19.20 -37.48
N LEU A 38 11.12 -17.90 -37.27
CA LEU A 38 11.48 -17.19 -36.04
C LEU A 38 10.92 -17.83 -34.78
N GLY A 39 9.79 -18.52 -34.90
CA GLY A 39 9.22 -19.28 -33.78
C GLY A 39 10.16 -20.36 -33.21
N SER A 40 11.04 -20.92 -34.05
CA SER A 40 12.00 -21.96 -33.63
C SER A 40 13.13 -21.43 -32.73
N TYR A 41 13.36 -20.11 -32.74
CA TYR A 41 14.37 -19.44 -31.93
C TYR A 41 13.81 -18.92 -30.59
N LEU A 42 12.52 -19.08 -30.37
CA LEU A 42 11.94 -18.66 -29.10
C LEU A 42 12.36 -19.60 -27.97
N LEU A 43 12.83 -19.03 -26.89
CA LEU A 43 13.02 -19.80 -25.67
C LEU A 43 11.63 -20.20 -25.11
N PRO A 44 11.53 -21.31 -24.36
CA PRO A 44 10.35 -21.63 -23.62
C PRO A 44 9.96 -20.43 -22.74
N PHE A 45 8.75 -19.92 -22.91
CA PHE A 45 8.26 -18.81 -22.12
C PHE A 45 6.98 -19.25 -21.40
N SER A 46 6.86 -18.80 -20.14
CA SER A 46 5.66 -19.00 -19.37
C SER A 46 4.54 -18.10 -19.90
N GLU A 47 3.34 -18.63 -20.02
CA GLU A 47 2.15 -17.81 -20.28
C GLU A 47 1.75 -16.98 -19.06
N THR A 48 2.25 -17.35 -17.88
CA THR A 48 2.11 -16.62 -16.65
C THR A 48 3.39 -15.81 -16.39
N PHE A 49 3.24 -14.55 -16.00
CA PHE A 49 4.37 -13.81 -15.46
C PHE A 49 4.87 -14.51 -14.20
N PRO A 50 6.18 -14.46 -13.91
CA PRO A 50 6.64 -14.71 -12.57
C PRO A 50 6.08 -13.57 -11.68
N VAL A 51 4.86 -13.75 -11.23
CA VAL A 51 4.33 -12.99 -10.10
C VAL A 51 5.26 -13.34 -8.95
N GLN A 52 5.74 -12.36 -8.20
CA GLN A 52 6.36 -12.67 -6.93
C GLN A 52 5.27 -13.38 -6.14
N GLU A 53 5.37 -14.70 -6.05
CA GLU A 53 4.37 -15.50 -5.36
C GLU A 53 4.46 -15.16 -3.87
N PHE A 54 3.53 -14.35 -3.43
CA PHE A 54 3.26 -14.27 -2.01
C PHE A 54 2.81 -15.66 -1.56
N THR A 55 3.45 -16.17 -0.53
CA THR A 55 3.07 -17.48 0.03
C THR A 55 1.62 -17.41 0.48
N ARG A 56 0.79 -18.23 -0.13
CA ARG A 56 -0.64 -18.35 0.17
C ARG A 56 -0.90 -19.72 0.76
N GLN A 57 -1.60 -19.78 1.87
CA GLN A 57 -2.10 -21.03 2.40
C GLN A 57 -3.38 -21.43 1.66
N GLU A 58 -3.46 -22.69 1.24
CA GLU A 58 -4.62 -23.18 0.48
C GLU A 58 -5.89 -23.12 1.33
N GLY A 59 -7.01 -22.73 0.68
CA GLY A 59 -8.32 -22.64 1.34
C GLY A 59 -8.51 -21.46 2.28
N LYS A 60 -7.51 -20.56 2.42
CA LYS A 60 -7.62 -19.37 3.26
C LYS A 60 -7.59 -18.09 2.42
N PRO A 61 -8.35 -17.05 2.80
CA PRO A 61 -8.17 -15.73 2.23
C PRO A 61 -6.81 -15.16 2.65
N VAL A 62 -6.36 -14.14 1.93
CA VAL A 62 -5.14 -13.41 2.25
C VAL A 62 -5.49 -12.00 2.69
N LEU A 63 -4.86 -11.54 3.77
CA LEU A 63 -4.80 -10.13 4.14
C LEU A 63 -3.48 -9.55 3.64
N PHE A 64 -3.53 -8.74 2.59
CA PHE A 64 -2.41 -7.92 2.15
C PHE A 64 -2.42 -6.59 2.90
N VAL A 65 -1.29 -6.19 3.47
CA VAL A 65 -1.16 -4.87 4.08
C VAL A 65 -0.14 -4.06 3.29
N THR A 66 -0.60 -2.97 2.66
CA THR A 66 0.19 -2.09 1.80
C THR A 66 0.41 -0.73 2.46
N GLY A 67 1.60 -0.16 2.28
CA GLY A 67 1.99 1.12 2.85
C GLY A 67 3.50 1.30 2.92
N ASP A 68 3.95 2.09 3.87
CA ASP A 68 5.34 2.53 4.01
C ASP A 68 6.13 1.80 5.11
N SER A 69 7.13 2.48 5.72
CA SER A 69 7.95 1.96 6.81
C SER A 69 7.17 1.63 8.06
N THR A 70 6.08 2.37 8.33
CA THR A 70 5.23 2.13 9.50
C THR A 70 4.49 0.80 9.42
N ILE A 71 4.47 0.17 8.23
CA ILE A 71 3.95 -1.18 7.98
C ILE A 71 5.08 -2.19 7.84
N GLN A 72 6.13 -1.88 7.04
CA GLN A 72 7.12 -2.87 6.62
C GLN A 72 8.10 -3.27 7.71
N ASN A 73 8.65 -2.32 8.45
CA ASN A 73 9.83 -2.56 9.29
C ASN A 73 9.63 -3.71 10.27
N ASN A 74 10.70 -4.43 10.57
CA ASN A 74 10.71 -5.62 11.42
C ASN A 74 12.07 -5.76 12.15
N ASP A 75 12.34 -6.90 12.74
CA ASP A 75 13.56 -7.21 13.49
C ASP A 75 14.86 -7.15 12.68
N SER A 76 14.78 -7.13 11.36
CA SER A 76 15.94 -6.91 10.48
C SER A 76 16.25 -5.44 10.20
N ASP A 77 15.43 -4.50 10.71
CA ASP A 77 15.69 -3.07 10.56
C ASP A 77 16.93 -2.69 11.41
N PRO A 78 17.96 -2.08 10.78
CA PRO A 78 19.22 -1.78 11.47
C PRO A 78 19.08 -0.75 12.59
N ASP A 79 18.04 0.09 12.53
CA ASP A 79 17.74 1.10 13.53
C ASP A 79 16.79 0.59 14.62
N GLY A 80 16.34 -0.67 14.51
CA GLY A 80 15.41 -1.30 15.43
C GLY A 80 14.01 -0.72 15.38
N MET A 81 13.60 -0.17 14.24
CA MET A 81 12.25 0.32 13.97
C MET A 81 11.32 -0.84 13.58
N TRP A 82 10.07 -0.77 13.97
CA TRP A 82 9.07 -1.79 13.68
C TRP A 82 7.84 -1.19 13.01
N GLY A 83 7.33 -1.90 12.01
CA GLY A 83 6.05 -1.61 11.39
C GLY A 83 4.95 -2.55 11.90
N TRP A 84 3.74 -2.06 12.04
CA TRP A 84 2.64 -2.86 12.59
C TRP A 84 2.21 -4.01 11.67
N GLY A 85 2.48 -3.93 10.37
CA GLY A 85 2.28 -5.03 9.43
C GLY A 85 3.15 -6.26 9.72
N SER A 86 4.23 -6.10 10.48
CA SER A 86 5.15 -7.19 10.82
C SER A 86 4.80 -7.94 12.11
N VAL A 87 3.74 -7.52 12.79
CA VAL A 87 3.25 -8.15 14.05
C VAL A 87 1.75 -8.51 13.97
N LEU A 88 1.22 -8.62 12.76
CA LEU A 88 -0.19 -8.95 12.54
C LEU A 88 -0.61 -10.29 13.10
N ASP A 89 0.30 -11.26 13.13
CA ASP A 89 0.12 -12.58 13.73
C ASP A 89 -0.22 -12.52 15.21
N THR A 90 0.06 -11.41 15.89
CA THR A 90 -0.34 -11.20 17.30
C THR A 90 -1.83 -10.83 17.45
N VAL A 91 -2.47 -10.37 16.38
CA VAL A 91 -3.84 -9.87 16.36
C VAL A 91 -4.77 -10.76 15.56
N PHE A 92 -4.28 -11.34 14.45
CA PHE A 92 -5.04 -12.23 13.57
C PHE A 92 -4.70 -13.70 13.80
N ASP A 93 -5.70 -14.54 13.59
CA ASP A 93 -5.56 -16.00 13.63
C ASP A 93 -4.96 -16.51 12.31
N SER A 94 -3.66 -16.80 12.32
CA SER A 94 -2.93 -17.30 11.14
C SER A 94 -3.39 -18.69 10.68
N ASP A 95 -4.18 -19.41 11.50
CA ASP A 95 -4.79 -20.66 11.07
C ASP A 95 -6.02 -20.45 10.19
N ARG A 96 -6.57 -19.24 10.15
CA ARG A 96 -7.78 -18.89 9.40
C ARG A 96 -7.55 -17.93 8.24
N ILE A 97 -6.47 -17.13 8.27
CA ILE A 97 -6.13 -16.16 7.25
C ILE A 97 -4.63 -16.11 7.01
N THR A 98 -4.20 -16.00 5.76
CA THR A 98 -2.80 -15.76 5.42
C THR A 98 -2.48 -14.28 5.55
N LEU A 99 -1.38 -13.94 6.23
CA LEU A 99 -0.95 -12.55 6.44
C LEU A 99 0.23 -12.23 5.53
N VAL A 100 0.11 -11.15 4.76
CA VAL A 100 1.14 -10.68 3.82
C VAL A 100 1.44 -9.20 4.08
N ASN A 101 2.63 -8.93 4.62
CA ASN A 101 3.14 -7.57 4.72
C ASN A 101 3.79 -7.18 3.38
N ALA A 102 3.07 -6.43 2.56
CA ALA A 102 3.52 -5.90 1.28
C ALA A 102 4.03 -4.45 1.35
N GLY A 103 4.11 -3.88 2.55
CA GLY A 103 4.61 -2.52 2.78
C GLY A 103 6.04 -2.32 2.30
N LYS A 104 6.41 -1.07 1.99
CA LYS A 104 7.79 -0.71 1.62
C LYS A 104 8.20 0.64 2.20
N ALA A 105 9.23 0.60 3.04
CA ALA A 105 9.76 1.78 3.71
C ALA A 105 10.07 2.93 2.74
N GLY A 106 9.65 4.13 3.11
CA GLY A 106 9.91 5.36 2.36
C GLY A 106 9.04 5.58 1.12
N ARG A 107 8.02 4.74 0.87
CA ARG A 107 7.15 4.89 -0.31
C ARG A 107 5.89 5.68 0.03
N SER A 108 5.54 6.57 -0.89
CA SER A 108 4.21 7.16 -1.03
C SER A 108 3.30 6.24 -1.83
N ALA A 109 2.02 6.55 -1.93
CA ALA A 109 1.10 5.84 -2.82
C ALA A 109 1.60 5.87 -4.27
N ARG A 110 2.08 7.04 -4.74
CA ARG A 110 2.68 7.20 -6.07
C ARG A 110 3.89 6.29 -6.27
N THR A 111 4.90 6.40 -5.41
CA THR A 111 6.15 5.64 -5.61
C THR A 111 5.95 4.14 -5.40
N PHE A 112 4.97 3.74 -4.62
CA PHE A 112 4.57 2.34 -4.49
C PHE A 112 3.98 1.79 -5.80
N LEU A 113 3.19 2.60 -6.51
CA LEU A 113 2.68 2.28 -7.84
C LEU A 113 3.80 2.28 -8.88
N ASP A 114 4.58 3.36 -8.97
CA ASP A 114 5.61 3.58 -9.98
C ASP A 114 6.70 2.50 -9.97
N GLU A 115 7.03 1.95 -8.81
CA GLU A 115 8.00 0.87 -8.65
C GLU A 115 7.42 -0.53 -8.96
N GLY A 116 6.18 -0.63 -9.43
CA GLY A 116 5.51 -1.89 -9.71
C GLY A 116 5.19 -2.74 -8.46
N ARG A 117 5.22 -2.14 -7.27
CA ARG A 117 4.93 -2.85 -6.00
C ARG A 117 3.45 -3.15 -5.86
N TRP A 118 2.62 -2.16 -6.21
CA TRP A 118 1.18 -2.34 -6.27
C TRP A 118 0.78 -3.43 -7.25
N GLU A 119 1.40 -3.46 -8.42
CA GLU A 119 1.14 -4.46 -9.44
C GLU A 119 1.36 -5.89 -8.93
N LYS A 120 2.38 -6.11 -8.09
CA LYS A 120 2.63 -7.42 -7.48
C LYS A 120 1.48 -7.85 -6.57
N VAL A 121 0.94 -6.93 -5.78
CA VAL A 121 -0.24 -7.18 -4.94
C VAL A 121 -1.46 -7.46 -5.82
N TYR A 122 -1.76 -6.56 -6.76
CA TYR A 122 -2.89 -6.68 -7.68
C TYR A 122 -2.92 -8.03 -8.42
N ASN A 123 -1.76 -8.48 -8.92
CA ASN A 123 -1.67 -9.75 -9.65
C ASN A 123 -1.85 -10.98 -8.75
N ALA A 124 -1.58 -10.86 -7.46
CA ALA A 124 -1.75 -11.94 -6.49
C ALA A 124 -3.17 -12.04 -5.91
N LEU A 125 -3.98 -10.97 -6.06
CA LEU A 125 -5.33 -10.91 -5.49
C LEU A 125 -6.28 -11.96 -6.10
N ARG A 126 -7.12 -12.49 -5.23
CA ARG A 126 -8.22 -13.42 -5.57
C ARG A 126 -9.51 -12.96 -4.89
N PRO A 127 -10.68 -13.37 -5.41
CA PRO A 127 -11.94 -13.13 -4.71
C PRO A 127 -11.91 -13.62 -3.26
N GLY A 128 -12.41 -12.79 -2.34
CA GLY A 128 -12.41 -13.07 -0.91
C GLY A 128 -11.18 -12.63 -0.14
N ASP A 129 -10.13 -12.13 -0.81
CA ASP A 129 -8.98 -11.51 -0.13
C ASP A 129 -9.33 -10.12 0.44
N PHE A 130 -8.46 -9.63 1.33
CA PHE A 130 -8.55 -8.31 1.92
C PHE A 130 -7.28 -7.52 1.63
N VAL A 131 -7.41 -6.21 1.40
CA VAL A 131 -6.26 -5.31 1.18
C VAL A 131 -6.38 -4.07 2.05
N VAL A 132 -5.46 -3.92 2.98
CA VAL A 132 -5.25 -2.67 3.72
C VAL A 132 -4.45 -1.72 2.86
N ILE A 133 -4.93 -0.49 2.74
CA ILE A 133 -4.28 0.62 2.03
C ILE A 133 -3.99 1.71 3.05
N GLN A 134 -2.70 1.92 3.40
CA GLN A 134 -2.25 2.93 4.35
C GLN A 134 -1.06 3.70 3.79
N PHE A 135 -1.30 4.90 3.28
CA PHE A 135 -0.30 5.84 2.82
C PHE A 135 -0.55 7.23 3.41
N GLY A 136 0.49 8.09 3.43
CA GLY A 136 0.38 9.47 3.91
C GLY A 136 1.67 10.03 4.50
N HIS A 137 2.51 9.23 5.17
CA HIS A 137 3.74 9.74 5.78
C HIS A 137 4.77 10.24 4.76
N ASN A 138 4.71 9.76 3.51
CA ASN A 138 5.65 10.07 2.44
C ASN A 138 4.99 10.78 1.25
N ASP A 139 3.70 10.99 1.29
CA ASP A 139 2.88 11.42 0.15
C ASP A 139 2.85 12.95 -0.01
N PHE A 140 3.34 13.67 0.99
CA PHE A 140 3.33 15.13 1.00
C PHE A 140 4.73 15.71 1.20
N GLY A 141 4.96 16.86 0.57
CA GLY A 141 6.23 17.54 0.56
C GLY A 141 6.73 17.78 -0.87
N GLU A 142 8.00 17.52 -1.11
CA GLU A 142 8.63 17.81 -2.40
C GLU A 142 8.32 16.72 -3.43
N ILE A 143 7.77 17.13 -4.56
CA ILE A 143 7.36 16.24 -5.66
C ILE A 143 8.54 15.85 -6.53
N SER A 144 9.39 16.84 -6.92
CA SER A 144 10.45 16.67 -7.91
C SER A 144 11.85 17.03 -7.41
N THR A 145 11.97 17.33 -6.12
CA THR A 145 13.26 17.63 -5.45
C THR A 145 13.44 16.71 -4.24
N GLY A 146 14.60 16.74 -3.61
CA GLY A 146 14.90 15.94 -2.44
C GLY A 146 14.63 14.46 -2.69
N ARG A 147 13.77 13.83 -1.90
CA ARG A 147 13.37 12.42 -2.09
C ARG A 147 12.37 12.23 -3.24
N ALA A 148 11.82 13.31 -3.79
CA ALA A 148 10.96 13.32 -4.98
C ALA A 148 9.82 12.26 -4.95
N ARG A 149 9.10 12.16 -3.84
CA ARG A 149 8.12 11.09 -3.62
C ARG A 149 6.70 11.56 -3.33
N ALA A 150 6.49 12.87 -3.14
CA ALA A 150 5.19 13.41 -2.81
C ALA A 150 4.20 13.33 -3.99
N ASP A 151 2.93 13.31 -3.64
CA ASP A 151 1.77 13.38 -4.53
C ASP A 151 1.19 14.80 -4.52
N LEU A 152 0.22 15.12 -5.40
CA LEU A 152 -0.54 16.35 -5.26
C LEU A 152 -1.42 16.27 -4.01
N PRO A 153 -1.41 17.29 -3.12
CA PRO A 153 -2.03 17.21 -1.80
C PRO A 153 -3.56 17.48 -1.84
N ASN A 154 -4.26 16.74 -2.66
CA ASN A 154 -5.72 16.83 -2.81
C ASN A 154 -6.32 15.48 -3.22
N THR A 155 -7.64 15.45 -3.47
CA THR A 155 -8.39 14.24 -3.87
C THR A 155 -9.03 14.38 -5.25
N SER A 156 -8.68 15.41 -6.02
CA SER A 156 -9.17 15.61 -7.38
C SER A 156 -8.56 14.63 -8.39
N ASP A 157 -8.96 14.74 -9.64
CA ASP A 157 -8.31 14.04 -10.76
C ASP A 157 -7.24 14.89 -11.46
N ASP A 158 -6.84 16.01 -10.85
CA ASP A 158 -5.81 16.89 -11.35
C ASP A 158 -4.48 16.17 -11.55
N THR A 159 -3.73 16.66 -12.52
CA THR A 159 -2.40 16.18 -12.85
C THR A 159 -1.45 17.34 -13.07
N GLU A 160 -0.20 17.13 -12.69
CA GLU A 160 0.90 18.05 -12.99
C GLU A 160 2.04 17.30 -13.66
N ILE A 161 2.78 17.96 -14.54
CA ILE A 161 3.99 17.38 -15.16
C ILE A 161 5.21 17.97 -14.47
N HIS A 162 6.02 17.10 -13.88
CA HIS A 162 7.25 17.47 -13.19
C HIS A 162 8.47 16.86 -13.88
N PHE A 163 9.57 17.65 -13.92
CA PHE A 163 10.87 17.12 -14.31
C PHE A 163 11.55 16.51 -13.07
N MET A 164 11.75 15.21 -13.09
CA MET A 164 12.18 14.44 -11.92
C MET A 164 13.73 14.37 -11.81
N PRO A 165 14.29 14.02 -10.63
CA PRO A 165 15.74 13.89 -10.44
C PRO A 165 16.42 12.86 -11.35
N ASN A 166 15.67 11.90 -11.88
CA ASN A 166 16.14 10.91 -12.87
C ASN A 166 16.19 11.46 -14.30
N HIS A 167 16.06 12.78 -14.48
CA HIS A 167 16.05 13.49 -15.77
C HIS A 167 14.92 13.08 -16.72
N LYS A 168 13.77 12.63 -16.19
CA LYS A 168 12.57 12.31 -16.96
C LYS A 168 11.41 13.20 -16.52
N TYR A 169 10.50 13.49 -17.45
CA TYR A 169 9.20 14.06 -17.11
C TYR A 169 8.29 12.97 -16.57
N GLN A 170 7.53 13.28 -15.54
CA GLN A 170 6.56 12.40 -14.94
C GLN A 170 5.24 13.15 -14.71
N VAL A 171 4.13 12.49 -15.02
CA VAL A 171 2.78 12.97 -14.65
C VAL A 171 2.52 12.58 -13.21
N ILE A 172 2.33 13.58 -12.37
CA ILE A 172 2.00 13.41 -10.95
C ILE A 172 0.50 13.60 -10.79
N ARG A 173 -0.12 12.70 -10.06
CA ARG A 173 -1.56 12.73 -9.76
C ARG A 173 -1.79 13.05 -8.28
N SER A 174 -3.05 13.27 -7.93
CA SER A 174 -3.42 13.53 -6.54
C SER A 174 -3.29 12.28 -5.66
N TYR A 175 -3.06 12.49 -4.38
CA TYR A 175 -3.12 11.46 -3.35
C TYR A 175 -4.43 10.66 -3.45
N GLY A 176 -5.57 11.34 -3.57
CA GLY A 176 -6.86 10.68 -3.70
C GLY A 176 -6.99 9.84 -4.96
N TRP A 177 -6.39 10.26 -6.07
CA TRP A 177 -6.40 9.47 -7.30
C TRP A 177 -5.70 8.12 -7.11
N TYR A 178 -4.51 8.11 -6.47
CA TYR A 178 -3.78 6.86 -6.22
C TYR A 178 -4.58 5.92 -5.31
N LEU A 179 -5.20 6.45 -4.25
CA LEU A 179 -6.01 5.64 -3.36
C LEU A 179 -7.25 5.08 -4.05
N ARG A 180 -7.98 5.90 -4.84
CA ARG A 180 -9.14 5.43 -5.62
C ARG A 180 -8.74 4.33 -6.60
N LYS A 181 -7.61 4.49 -7.29
CA LYS A 181 -7.07 3.47 -8.18
C LYS A 181 -6.87 2.15 -7.44
N PHE A 182 -6.22 2.16 -6.30
CA PHE A 182 -6.00 0.95 -5.50
C PHE A 182 -7.31 0.31 -5.04
N ILE A 183 -8.25 1.11 -4.55
CA ILE A 183 -9.56 0.66 -4.11
C ILE A 183 -10.34 -0.01 -5.25
N ASP A 184 -10.39 0.64 -6.41
CA ASP A 184 -11.11 0.13 -7.59
C ASP A 184 -10.52 -1.18 -8.10
N GLU A 185 -9.20 -1.28 -8.16
CA GLU A 185 -8.50 -2.47 -8.63
C GLU A 185 -8.62 -3.65 -7.67
N VAL A 186 -8.67 -3.40 -6.35
CA VAL A 186 -8.97 -4.44 -5.36
C VAL A 186 -10.38 -4.99 -5.59
N ARG A 187 -11.36 -4.11 -5.78
CA ARG A 187 -12.75 -4.50 -6.07
C ARG A 187 -12.89 -5.25 -7.39
N GLU A 188 -12.15 -4.83 -8.42
CA GLU A 188 -12.12 -5.53 -9.72
C GLU A 188 -11.70 -7.00 -9.57
N LYS A 189 -10.84 -7.31 -8.61
CA LYS A 189 -10.41 -8.68 -8.29
C LYS A 189 -11.39 -9.46 -7.41
N GLY A 190 -12.51 -8.87 -7.00
CA GLY A 190 -13.45 -9.47 -6.04
C GLY A 190 -12.89 -9.52 -4.62
N ALA A 191 -11.85 -8.74 -4.33
CA ALA A 191 -11.27 -8.57 -2.99
C ALA A 191 -11.87 -7.34 -2.29
N THR A 192 -11.67 -7.25 -0.98
CA THR A 192 -12.22 -6.18 -0.14
C THR A 192 -11.12 -5.17 0.24
N PRO A 193 -11.20 -3.92 -0.23
CA PRO A 193 -10.28 -2.86 0.17
C PRO A 193 -10.68 -2.28 1.52
N ILE A 194 -9.69 -1.93 2.34
CA ILE A 194 -9.84 -1.23 3.62
C ILE A 194 -8.87 -0.06 3.62
N LEU A 195 -9.39 1.15 3.64
CA LEU A 195 -8.58 2.35 3.81
C LEU A 195 -8.29 2.56 5.30
N VAL A 196 -7.03 2.84 5.63
CA VAL A 196 -6.59 3.01 7.03
C VAL A 196 -5.83 4.32 7.15
N SER A 197 -6.17 5.14 8.15
CA SER A 197 -5.43 6.36 8.46
C SER A 197 -4.00 6.04 8.92
N CYS A 198 -3.08 7.00 8.74
CA CYS A 198 -1.68 6.86 9.18
C CYS A 198 -1.58 6.66 10.70
N THR A 199 -0.46 6.12 11.16
CA THR A 199 -0.11 6.12 12.59
C THR A 199 0.21 7.54 13.07
N PRO A 200 -0.07 7.89 14.34
CA PRO A 200 0.33 9.19 14.88
C PRO A 200 1.85 9.32 14.97
N ARG A 201 2.34 10.55 14.97
CA ARG A 201 3.72 10.87 15.31
C ARG A 201 3.84 11.21 16.78
N ASN A 202 4.99 10.94 17.37
CA ASN A 202 5.30 11.33 18.76
C ASN A 202 5.61 12.85 18.85
N GLU A 203 4.65 13.65 18.42
CA GLU A 203 4.64 15.10 18.51
C GLU A 203 3.44 15.50 19.38
N TRP A 204 3.63 16.50 20.25
CA TRP A 204 2.65 16.83 21.30
C TRP A 204 2.25 18.31 21.26
N PRO A 205 1.59 18.75 20.19
CA PRO A 205 1.05 20.10 20.14
C PRO A 205 -0.02 20.25 21.24
N GLU A 206 0.10 21.34 22.03
CA GLU A 206 -0.84 21.68 23.10
C GLU A 206 -1.07 20.55 24.14
N GLY A 207 -0.07 19.68 24.32
CA GLY A 207 -0.11 18.62 25.33
C GLY A 207 -0.87 17.36 24.93
N LYS A 208 -1.34 17.25 23.68
CA LYS A 208 -1.92 16.04 23.09
C LYS A 208 -1.08 15.54 21.94
N ILE A 209 -1.11 14.22 21.71
CA ILE A 209 -0.39 13.66 20.57
C ILE A 209 -1.00 14.11 19.25
N GLU A 210 -0.15 14.29 18.22
CA GLU A 210 -0.54 14.78 16.90
C GLU A 210 -1.62 13.92 16.25
N ARG A 211 -2.63 14.57 15.64
CA ARG A 211 -3.73 13.88 14.92
C ARG A 211 -3.76 14.16 13.41
N ARG A 212 -2.87 14.98 12.89
CA ARG A 212 -2.73 15.26 11.45
C ARG A 212 -4.05 15.37 10.68
N GLU A 213 -4.90 16.28 11.09
CA GLU A 213 -6.26 16.48 10.55
C GLU A 213 -6.31 16.58 9.02
N PHE A 214 -5.30 17.18 8.41
CA PHE A 214 -5.22 17.31 6.96
C PHE A 214 -5.27 15.94 6.25
N PHE A 215 -4.52 14.94 6.74
CA PHE A 215 -4.47 13.61 6.13
C PHE A 215 -5.75 12.81 6.36
N ILE A 216 -6.34 12.96 7.56
CA ILE A 216 -7.61 12.32 7.87
C ILE A 216 -8.69 12.85 6.93
N ARG A 217 -8.76 14.18 6.76
CA ARG A 217 -9.72 14.81 5.86
C ARG A 217 -9.61 14.25 4.43
N LEU A 218 -8.39 14.14 3.86
CA LEU A 218 -8.23 13.58 2.52
C LEU A 218 -8.64 12.10 2.45
N ALA A 219 -8.35 11.31 3.47
CA ALA A 219 -8.79 9.91 3.53
C ALA A 219 -10.32 9.80 3.64
N GLU A 220 -10.96 10.66 4.43
CA GLU A 220 -12.42 10.74 4.55
C GLU A 220 -13.09 11.22 3.26
N GLU A 221 -12.47 12.16 2.53
CA GLU A 221 -12.93 12.56 1.20
C GLU A 221 -12.89 11.38 0.22
N VAL A 222 -11.80 10.60 0.19
CA VAL A 222 -11.71 9.38 -0.63
C VAL A 222 -12.76 8.36 -0.20
N ARG A 223 -12.95 8.16 1.11
CA ARG A 223 -14.02 7.32 1.64
C ARG A 223 -15.39 7.74 1.12
N SER A 224 -15.70 9.03 1.19
CA SER A 224 -16.97 9.57 0.69
C SER A 224 -17.16 9.36 -0.80
N GLN A 225 -16.09 9.49 -1.59
CA GLN A 225 -16.12 9.32 -3.04
C GLN A 225 -16.29 7.85 -3.47
N THR A 226 -15.76 6.92 -2.68
CA THR A 226 -15.66 5.50 -3.07
C THR A 226 -16.57 4.56 -2.29
N GLY A 227 -17.05 4.99 -1.11
CA GLY A 227 -17.75 4.12 -0.17
C GLY A 227 -16.87 2.99 0.39
N VAL A 228 -15.54 3.17 0.41
CA VAL A 228 -14.61 2.18 0.98
C VAL A 228 -14.75 2.11 2.51
N ASP A 229 -14.58 0.92 3.07
CA ASP A 229 -14.48 0.77 4.52
C ASP A 229 -13.24 1.49 5.05
N PHE A 230 -13.38 2.21 6.14
CA PHE A 230 -12.35 3.05 6.71
C PHE A 230 -12.12 2.75 8.18
N VAL A 231 -10.86 2.55 8.55
CA VAL A 231 -10.44 2.43 9.95
C VAL A 231 -9.58 3.64 10.31
N ASP A 232 -10.09 4.49 11.21
CA ASP A 232 -9.33 5.61 11.77
C ASP A 232 -8.38 5.10 12.87
N MET A 233 -7.32 4.41 12.45
CA MET A 233 -6.30 3.88 13.34
C MET A 233 -5.52 5.00 14.04
N LEU A 234 -5.37 6.16 13.39
CA LEU A 234 -4.72 7.32 13.97
C LEU A 234 -5.47 7.78 15.22
N LYS A 235 -6.80 7.94 15.12
CA LYS A 235 -7.61 8.33 16.29
C LYS A 235 -7.48 7.31 17.43
N ILE A 236 -7.64 6.02 17.12
CA ILE A 236 -7.59 4.95 18.14
C ILE A 236 -6.23 4.91 18.84
N SER A 237 -5.13 4.98 18.06
CA SER A 237 -3.78 4.99 18.62
C SER A 237 -3.49 6.27 19.40
N ALA A 238 -3.92 7.44 18.90
CA ALA A 238 -3.70 8.72 19.54
C ALA A 238 -4.47 8.84 20.85
N ASP A 239 -5.72 8.38 20.91
CA ASP A 239 -6.51 8.37 22.13
C ASP A 239 -5.85 7.50 23.21
N TYR A 240 -5.28 6.36 22.82
CA TYR A 240 -4.49 5.54 23.73
C TYR A 240 -3.26 6.29 24.25
N TYR A 241 -2.46 6.90 23.37
CA TYR A 241 -1.26 7.63 23.78
C TYR A 241 -1.58 8.86 24.65
N ASP A 242 -2.65 9.59 24.36
CA ASP A 242 -3.12 10.66 25.24
C ASP A 242 -3.48 10.12 26.64
N SER A 243 -4.06 8.92 26.74
CA SER A 243 -4.46 8.33 28.01
C SER A 243 -3.29 7.94 28.90
N ILE A 244 -2.14 7.55 28.31
CA ILE A 244 -0.94 7.16 29.05
C ILE A 244 0.06 8.31 29.23
N GLY A 245 -0.12 9.40 28.47
CA GLY A 245 0.69 10.61 28.52
C GLY A 245 2.01 10.53 27.75
N ARG A 246 2.61 11.70 27.53
CA ARG A 246 3.80 11.90 26.69
C ARG A 246 5.00 11.06 27.12
N GLU A 247 5.27 11.02 28.42
CA GLU A 247 6.44 10.32 28.96
C GLU A 247 6.37 8.81 28.72
N ALA A 248 5.24 8.19 29.03
CA ALA A 248 5.02 6.76 28.79
C ALA A 248 4.98 6.41 27.28
N THR A 249 4.47 7.33 26.46
CA THR A 249 4.40 7.17 25.00
C THR A 249 5.79 7.09 24.34
N ALA A 250 6.81 7.70 24.93
CA ALA A 250 8.17 7.66 24.35
C ALA A 250 8.68 6.24 24.09
N ALA A 251 8.29 5.24 24.90
CA ALA A 251 8.66 3.85 24.72
C ALA A 251 8.06 3.18 23.47
N TYR A 252 7.02 3.76 22.87
CA TYR A 252 6.35 3.24 21.69
C TYR A 252 6.98 3.71 20.39
N PHE A 253 7.94 4.62 20.44
CA PHE A 253 8.65 5.17 19.30
C PHE A 253 10.14 4.83 19.37
N LYS A 254 10.80 4.87 18.21
CA LYS A 254 12.21 4.49 18.10
C LYS A 254 12.97 5.49 17.21
N ASN A 255 13.99 6.10 17.79
CA ASN A 255 14.96 6.99 17.13
C ASN A 255 14.40 8.31 16.56
N ASP A 256 13.15 8.38 16.18
CA ASP A 256 12.47 9.58 15.68
C ASP A 256 11.00 9.65 16.12
N HIS A 257 10.30 10.70 15.67
CA HIS A 257 8.89 10.90 16.04
C HIS A 257 7.91 10.07 15.19
N THR A 258 8.33 9.39 14.15
CA THR A 258 7.45 8.70 13.19
C THR A 258 7.47 7.18 13.36
N HIS A 259 8.65 6.61 13.54
CA HIS A 259 8.82 5.17 13.50
C HIS A 259 8.61 4.52 14.87
N SER A 260 7.85 3.46 14.88
CA SER A 260 7.52 2.71 16.09
C SER A 260 8.68 1.86 16.59
N SER A 261 8.77 1.70 17.91
CA SER A 261 9.42 0.52 18.51
C SER A 261 8.55 -0.72 18.29
N LYS A 262 9.03 -1.91 18.67
CA LYS A 262 8.21 -3.13 18.64
C LYS A 262 6.93 -2.96 19.47
N LEU A 263 7.01 -2.30 20.62
CA LEU A 263 5.85 -2.01 21.47
C LEU A 263 4.82 -1.13 20.75
N GLY A 264 5.29 -0.10 20.03
CA GLY A 264 4.42 0.76 19.23
C GLY A 264 3.78 0.02 18.05
N ALA A 265 4.53 -0.84 17.37
CA ALA A 265 3.99 -1.67 16.29
C ALA A 265 2.87 -2.60 16.81
N LEU A 266 3.07 -3.25 17.96
CA LEU A 266 2.04 -4.06 18.63
C LEU A 266 0.80 -3.23 19.00
N ARG A 267 0.99 -2.00 19.50
CA ARG A 267 -0.14 -1.10 19.80
C ARG A 267 -0.92 -0.74 18.53
N ASN A 268 -0.21 -0.37 17.47
CA ASN A 268 -0.85 0.00 16.21
C ASN A 268 -1.61 -1.19 15.58
N ALA A 269 -1.05 -2.40 15.61
CA ALA A 269 -1.76 -3.60 15.16
C ALA A 269 -3.04 -3.85 15.96
N ARG A 270 -2.99 -3.66 17.30
CA ARG A 270 -4.19 -3.74 18.16
C ARG A 270 -5.19 -2.66 17.82
N SER A 271 -4.75 -1.41 17.58
CA SER A 271 -5.63 -0.31 17.18
C SER A 271 -6.38 -0.63 15.88
N PHE A 272 -5.71 -1.26 14.91
CA PHE A 272 -6.35 -1.73 13.69
C PHE A 272 -7.43 -2.78 14.01
N GLY A 273 -7.12 -3.80 14.80
CA GLY A 273 -8.09 -4.81 15.23
C GLY A 273 -9.28 -4.23 16.02
N GLU A 274 -9.03 -3.26 16.89
CA GLU A 274 -10.09 -2.51 17.60
C GLU A 274 -11.01 -1.78 16.61
N GLY A 275 -10.44 -1.09 15.60
CA GLY A 275 -11.20 -0.39 14.57
C GLY A 275 -12.07 -1.32 13.73
N LEU A 276 -11.56 -2.51 13.38
CA LEU A 276 -12.33 -3.53 12.68
C LEU A 276 -13.53 -4.03 13.51
N ARG A 277 -13.34 -4.24 14.82
CA ARG A 277 -14.44 -4.65 15.70
C ARG A 277 -15.48 -3.54 15.86
N GLN A 278 -15.05 -2.27 16.03
CA GLN A 278 -15.94 -1.12 16.15
C GLN A 278 -16.81 -0.91 14.91
N SER A 279 -16.24 -1.10 13.71
CA SER A 279 -16.95 -0.99 12.45
C SER A 279 -17.72 -2.27 12.06
N ARG A 280 -17.59 -3.35 12.82
CA ARG A 280 -18.12 -4.69 12.48
C ARG A 280 -17.71 -5.16 11.09
N HIS A 281 -16.48 -4.82 10.68
CA HIS A 281 -15.95 -5.21 9.38
C HIS A 281 -15.79 -6.74 9.29
N PRO A 282 -16.10 -7.39 8.12
CA PRO A 282 -15.99 -8.86 7.99
C PRO A 282 -14.61 -9.42 8.36
N LEU A 283 -13.54 -8.68 8.10
CA LEU A 283 -12.18 -9.07 8.49
C LEU A 283 -12.04 -9.27 10.02
N SER A 284 -12.93 -8.69 10.84
CA SER A 284 -12.91 -8.86 12.31
C SER A 284 -13.17 -10.31 12.76
N GLU A 285 -13.77 -11.14 11.89
CA GLU A 285 -13.99 -12.56 12.17
C GLU A 285 -12.70 -13.38 12.24
N TYR A 286 -11.62 -12.85 11.68
CA TYR A 286 -10.28 -13.47 11.69
C TYR A 286 -9.39 -12.98 12.85
N LEU A 287 -9.90 -12.12 13.72
CA LEU A 287 -9.17 -11.65 14.91
C LEU A 287 -9.15 -12.76 15.99
N LYS A 288 -8.03 -12.79 16.75
CA LYS A 288 -7.90 -13.63 17.93
C LYS A 288 -8.79 -13.17 19.08
#